data_a825fc89ee3a967d9ca758aece5228c5
#
_entry.id   a825fc89ee3a967d9ca758aece5228c5
#
_cell.length_a   1.000
_cell.length_b   1.000
_cell.length_c   1.000
_cell.angle_alpha   90.00
_cell.angle_beta   90.00
_cell.angle_gamma   90.00
#
_symmetry.space_group_name_H-M   'P 1'
#
loop_
_entity.id
_entity.type
_entity.pdbx_description
1 polymer ?
#
loop_
_entity_poly.entity_id
_entity_poly.type
_entity_poly.pdbx_seq_one_letter_code
_entity_poly.pdbx_strand_id
1 'polypeptide(L)'
;GSDAEALVMKKATGLEDIWWIELDMSAGEYEYEYLLLNGTRLPDPLSRRVINGKTRVVIGSGGGSTADDYQWQSNEYIRPALDTLIIYELHVDDFAAQGSGQGHFNDVIARLDHLQAAGINAIELMPVTEFPGGRSWGYNNQILSAVESSYGTPAEFKELIDTAHEKGIAIIMDMVWNHMVSSSPLWQIQPDMNLNPYFKNSSDLNPNEVEGTWGMLDVDHFNPYTVDYIHRVHRIWVDEYRVDGFRFDATRFVGWDMNQPELGLLGWTSLLHDYDPSLYITIEHLAADPWLVMNSDITAGWHDSFHDRLLDHVHGNYSSAMTFMSQVVGLHEYSNWDDPYDYPTQVIKYMVSHDEQSLIQEMVQWAGLTIDQAREKDKFYATILFTSRGTPMIWQGQELGFQSGWLDDNGNGNWDEE
;
A
#
# COMPACT_ATOMS: atom_id res chain seq x y z
N GLY A 1 -8.79 29.94 20.81
CA GLY A 1 -9.58 28.84 21.30
C GLY A 1 -9.23 28.60 22.76
N SER A 2 -10.23 28.47 23.63
CA SER A 2 -10.01 28.03 25.01
C SER A 2 -9.49 26.60 24.98
N ASP A 3 -8.40 26.33 25.73
CA ASP A 3 -7.97 24.95 25.98
C ASP A 3 -9.17 24.18 26.56
N ALA A 4 -9.64 23.18 25.84
CA ALA A 4 -10.70 22.31 26.35
C ALA A 4 -10.16 21.63 27.61
N GLU A 5 -10.97 21.58 28.66
CA GLU A 5 -10.62 20.92 29.89
C GLU A 5 -10.38 19.43 29.62
N ALA A 6 -9.27 18.88 30.07
CA ALA A 6 -8.94 17.48 29.88
C ALA A 6 -9.94 16.59 30.64
N LEU A 7 -10.62 15.70 29.94
CA LEU A 7 -11.54 14.73 30.52
C LEU A 7 -10.80 13.48 30.95
N VAL A 8 -11.07 12.98 32.16
CA VAL A 8 -10.35 11.84 32.72
C VAL A 8 -11.04 10.54 32.34
N MET A 9 -10.32 9.67 31.64
CA MET A 9 -10.78 8.31 31.34
C MET A 9 -10.78 7.45 32.61
N LYS A 10 -11.71 6.50 32.68
CA LYS A 10 -11.83 5.54 33.77
C LYS A 10 -11.25 4.21 33.34
N LYS A 11 -10.55 3.53 34.26
CA LYS A 11 -10.08 2.18 34.02
C LYS A 11 -11.25 1.20 34.13
N ALA A 12 -11.37 0.28 33.19
CA ALA A 12 -12.43 -0.72 33.21
C ALA A 12 -12.17 -1.75 34.34
N THR A 13 -13.22 -2.10 35.09
CA THR A 13 -13.11 -3.07 36.18
C THR A 13 -12.93 -4.48 35.62
N GLY A 14 -11.84 -5.14 36.01
CA GLY A 14 -11.52 -6.51 35.56
C GLY A 14 -10.87 -6.60 34.18
N LEU A 15 -10.60 -5.46 33.53
CA LEU A 15 -9.89 -5.34 32.26
C LEU A 15 -8.77 -4.33 32.44
N GLU A 16 -7.60 -4.80 32.85
CA GLU A 16 -6.52 -3.96 33.35
C GLU A 16 -5.97 -2.95 32.33
N ASP A 17 -6.13 -3.23 31.04
CA ASP A 17 -5.55 -2.45 29.95
C ASP A 17 -6.58 -1.59 29.20
N ILE A 18 -7.84 -1.56 29.65
CA ILE A 18 -8.90 -0.78 29.02
C ILE A 18 -9.25 0.45 29.83
N TRP A 19 -9.16 1.61 29.18
CA TRP A 19 -9.61 2.90 29.66
C TRP A 19 -10.75 3.41 28.81
N TRP A 20 -11.77 4.00 29.42
CA TRP A 20 -12.96 4.45 28.73
C TRP A 20 -13.52 5.74 29.32
N ILE A 21 -14.26 6.46 28.51
CA ILE A 21 -15.06 7.62 28.91
C ILE A 21 -16.33 7.63 28.08
N GLU A 22 -17.45 8.03 28.70
CA GLU A 22 -18.72 8.24 28.01
C GLU A 22 -19.02 9.72 28.00
N LEU A 23 -19.37 10.22 26.82
CA LEU A 23 -19.64 11.64 26.59
C LEU A 23 -21.00 11.79 25.90
N ASP A 24 -21.86 12.65 26.48
CA ASP A 24 -23.08 13.07 25.82
C ASP A 24 -22.75 14.12 24.74
N MET A 25 -22.87 13.72 23.50
CA MET A 25 -22.54 14.58 22.35
C MET A 25 -23.73 14.68 21.40
N SER A 26 -24.02 15.90 20.91
CA SER A 26 -24.98 16.09 19.83
C SER A 26 -24.39 15.65 18.49
N ALA A 27 -25.24 15.50 17.48
CA ALA A 27 -24.78 15.32 16.11
C ALA A 27 -23.87 16.48 15.68
N GLY A 28 -22.73 16.16 15.07
CA GLY A 28 -21.74 17.15 14.64
C GLY A 28 -20.35 16.58 14.46
N GLU A 29 -19.43 17.41 14.04
CA GLU A 29 -18.01 17.07 13.89
C GLU A 29 -17.23 17.59 15.08
N TYR A 30 -16.36 16.75 15.63
CA TYR A 30 -15.57 17.02 16.83
C TYR A 30 -14.11 16.68 16.62
N GLU A 31 -13.25 17.40 17.35
CA GLU A 31 -11.81 17.10 17.43
C GLU A 31 -11.48 16.58 18.83
N TYR A 32 -10.61 15.58 18.90
CA TYR A 32 -10.03 15.16 20.16
C TYR A 32 -8.58 14.73 20.02
N GLU A 33 -7.90 14.68 21.15
CA GLU A 33 -6.55 14.17 21.32
C GLU A 33 -6.48 13.40 22.64
N TYR A 34 -5.64 12.40 22.70
CA TYR A 34 -5.24 11.82 23.99
C TYR A 34 -4.19 12.71 24.65
N LEU A 35 -4.39 12.97 25.94
CA LEU A 35 -3.42 13.67 26.80
C LEU A 35 -2.79 12.67 27.77
N LEU A 36 -1.54 12.35 27.56
CA LEU A 36 -0.77 11.46 28.43
C LEU A 36 -0.37 12.15 29.74
N LEU A 37 -0.04 11.36 30.77
CA LEU A 37 0.36 11.88 32.09
C LEU A 37 1.63 12.75 32.06
N ASN A 38 2.50 12.55 31.07
CA ASN A 38 3.70 13.37 30.85
C ASN A 38 3.41 14.70 30.12
N GLY A 39 2.16 14.96 29.75
CA GLY A 39 1.73 16.16 29.03
C GLY A 39 1.76 16.04 27.51
N THR A 40 2.19 14.91 26.95
CA THR A 40 2.17 14.67 25.50
C THR A 40 0.73 14.61 25.01
N ARG A 41 0.44 15.28 23.90
CA ARG A 41 -0.84 15.21 23.17
C ARG A 41 -0.61 14.46 21.88
N LEU A 42 -1.52 13.55 21.54
CA LEU A 42 -1.44 12.74 20.33
C LEU A 42 -2.83 12.39 19.79
N PRO A 43 -2.97 12.25 18.48
CA PRO A 43 -4.18 11.72 17.88
C PRO A 43 -4.38 10.25 18.23
N ASP A 44 -5.59 9.77 18.02
CA ASP A 44 -5.90 8.34 18.17
C ASP A 44 -5.13 7.51 17.12
N PRO A 45 -4.35 6.51 17.53
CA PRO A 45 -3.68 5.61 16.59
C PRO A 45 -4.62 4.84 15.65
N LEU A 46 -5.91 4.72 16.03
CA LEU A 46 -6.96 4.11 15.22
C LEU A 46 -7.92 5.15 14.62
N SER A 47 -7.46 6.39 14.44
CA SER A 47 -8.21 7.46 13.77
C SER A 47 -8.57 7.07 12.33
N ARG A 48 -9.74 7.55 11.84
CA ARG A 48 -10.11 7.48 10.42
C ARG A 48 -9.75 8.75 9.67
N ARG A 49 -9.58 9.83 10.41
CA ARG A 49 -9.24 11.14 9.86
C ARG A 49 -8.45 11.95 10.87
N VAL A 50 -7.39 12.57 10.40
CA VAL A 50 -6.57 13.49 11.19
C VAL A 50 -6.49 14.82 10.47
N ILE A 51 -6.64 15.91 11.21
CA ILE A 51 -6.46 17.27 10.67
C ILE A 51 -5.66 18.08 11.68
N ASN A 52 -4.57 18.66 11.24
CA ASN A 52 -3.67 19.44 12.11
C ASN A 52 -3.21 18.66 13.35
N GLY A 53 -2.93 17.37 13.21
CA GLY A 53 -2.47 16.50 14.30
C GLY A 53 -3.54 16.08 15.30
N LYS A 54 -4.83 16.31 15.01
CA LYS A 54 -5.95 15.92 15.87
C LYS A 54 -6.89 14.96 15.17
N THR A 55 -7.37 13.98 15.92
CA THR A 55 -8.41 13.08 15.45
C THR A 55 -9.72 13.84 15.23
N ARG A 56 -10.33 13.61 14.08
CA ARG A 56 -11.68 14.05 13.73
C ARG A 56 -12.65 12.90 13.86
N VAL A 57 -13.80 13.18 14.48
CA VAL A 57 -14.92 12.22 14.59
C VAL A 57 -16.22 12.92 14.25
N VAL A 58 -17.07 12.23 13.49
CA VAL A 58 -18.43 12.67 13.18
C VAL A 58 -19.40 11.89 14.04
N ILE A 59 -20.28 12.59 14.77
CA ILE A 59 -21.37 11.99 15.53
C ILE A 59 -22.65 12.17 14.73
N GLY A 60 -23.27 11.06 14.35
CA GLY A 60 -24.53 11.05 13.62
C GLY A 60 -25.74 11.37 14.50
N SER A 61 -26.89 11.68 13.88
CA SER A 61 -28.15 12.00 14.57
C SER A 61 -28.72 10.83 15.41
N GLY A 62 -28.19 9.61 15.25
CA GLY A 62 -28.54 8.42 16.05
C GLY A 62 -27.65 8.17 17.27
N GLY A 63 -26.69 9.08 17.56
CA GLY A 63 -25.79 8.98 18.73
C GLY A 63 -24.64 7.99 18.59
N GLY A 64 -24.41 7.40 17.42
CA GLY A 64 -23.23 6.59 17.13
C GLY A 64 -22.11 7.44 16.53
N SER A 65 -20.83 7.08 16.79
CA SER A 65 -19.75 7.58 15.95
C SER A 65 -19.90 6.94 14.58
N THR A 66 -20.33 7.70 13.61
CA THR A 66 -20.27 7.30 12.22
C THR A 66 -19.07 8.03 11.61
N ALA A 67 -18.05 7.28 11.26
CA ALA A 67 -17.07 7.78 10.31
C ALA A 67 -17.75 7.80 8.94
N ASP A 68 -18.70 8.66 8.73
CA ASP A 68 -19.52 8.84 7.56
C ASP A 68 -20.68 7.83 7.43
N ASP A 69 -21.91 8.34 7.42
CA ASP A 69 -23.13 7.62 6.99
C ASP A 69 -23.10 7.39 5.46
N TYR A 70 -21.95 6.95 4.91
CA TYR A 70 -21.81 6.73 3.48
C TYR A 70 -22.76 5.63 3.00
N GLN A 71 -23.51 5.90 1.96
CA GLN A 71 -24.49 4.98 1.41
C GLN A 71 -23.94 4.32 0.14
N TRP A 72 -23.45 3.12 0.30
CA TRP A 72 -22.88 2.33 -0.80
C TRP A 72 -23.91 2.04 -1.90
N GLN A 73 -23.53 2.22 -3.15
CA GLN A 73 -24.34 1.97 -4.34
C GLN A 73 -23.97 0.63 -5.00
N SER A 74 -22.71 0.22 -4.94
CA SER A 74 -22.16 -0.97 -5.58
C SER A 74 -22.50 -2.28 -4.83
N ASN A 75 -23.75 -2.45 -4.36
CA ASN A 75 -24.15 -3.61 -3.56
C ASN A 75 -24.12 -4.95 -4.34
N GLU A 76 -24.14 -4.91 -5.67
CA GLU A 76 -24.07 -6.07 -6.54
C GLU A 76 -22.63 -6.33 -7.06
N TYR A 77 -21.64 -5.61 -6.55
CA TYR A 77 -20.26 -5.79 -6.95
C TYR A 77 -19.76 -7.19 -6.60
N ILE A 78 -19.07 -7.79 -7.55
CA ILE A 78 -18.36 -9.06 -7.38
C ILE A 78 -16.89 -8.81 -7.67
N ARG A 79 -16.03 -9.08 -6.70
CA ARG A 79 -14.58 -8.97 -6.84
C ARG A 79 -14.10 -9.80 -8.03
N PRO A 80 -13.29 -9.26 -8.96
CA PRO A 80 -12.70 -10.01 -10.06
C PRO A 80 -11.92 -11.23 -9.58
N ALA A 81 -11.95 -12.32 -10.34
CA ALA A 81 -11.15 -13.49 -9.99
C ALA A 81 -9.65 -13.23 -10.26
N LEU A 82 -8.78 -13.81 -9.43
CA LEU A 82 -7.32 -13.62 -9.51
C LEU A 82 -6.74 -13.87 -10.92
N ASP A 83 -7.26 -14.86 -11.63
CA ASP A 83 -6.79 -15.24 -12.98
C ASP A 83 -7.25 -14.28 -14.09
N THR A 84 -8.07 -13.30 -13.75
CA THR A 84 -8.57 -12.28 -14.68
C THR A 84 -8.05 -10.87 -14.39
N LEU A 85 -7.23 -10.71 -13.36
CA LEU A 85 -6.75 -9.39 -12.95
C LEU A 85 -5.84 -8.77 -14.01
N ILE A 86 -6.06 -7.48 -14.23
CA ILE A 86 -5.16 -6.54 -14.90
C ILE A 86 -5.05 -5.36 -13.96
N ILE A 87 -3.89 -5.25 -13.30
CA ILE A 87 -3.65 -4.28 -12.23
C ILE A 87 -3.10 -2.98 -12.82
N TYR A 88 -3.56 -1.87 -12.28
CA TYR A 88 -3.05 -0.53 -12.57
C TYR A 88 -2.52 0.09 -11.29
N GLU A 89 -1.22 0.22 -11.17
CA GLU A 89 -0.60 0.90 -10.03
C GLU A 89 -0.72 2.40 -10.21
N LEU A 90 -1.15 3.11 -9.15
CA LEU A 90 -1.55 4.50 -9.23
C LEU A 90 -1.17 5.29 -7.98
N HIS A 91 -0.52 6.45 -8.16
CA HIS A 91 -0.33 7.47 -7.14
C HIS A 91 -1.41 8.57 -7.29
N VAL A 92 -2.18 8.81 -6.22
CA VAL A 92 -3.37 9.71 -6.29
C VAL A 92 -2.99 11.12 -6.73
N ASP A 93 -1.93 11.68 -6.14
CA ASP A 93 -1.50 13.05 -6.47
C ASP A 93 -1.08 13.17 -7.93
N ASP A 94 -0.14 12.35 -8.39
CA ASP A 94 0.43 12.48 -9.73
C ASP A 94 -0.55 12.10 -10.84
N PHE A 95 -1.31 11.02 -10.66
CA PHE A 95 -2.29 10.58 -11.66
C PHE A 95 -3.41 11.59 -11.88
N ALA A 96 -3.80 12.27 -10.81
CA ALA A 96 -4.97 13.11 -10.79
C ALA A 96 -4.64 14.61 -10.91
N ALA A 97 -3.38 15.01 -10.69
CA ALA A 97 -2.96 16.40 -10.72
C ALA A 97 -3.31 17.11 -12.04
N GLN A 98 -3.68 18.38 -11.93
CA GLN A 98 -3.87 19.27 -13.06
C GLN A 98 -2.88 20.44 -12.99
N GLY A 99 -1.92 20.44 -13.89
CA GLY A 99 -0.84 21.43 -13.87
C GLY A 99 0.05 21.25 -12.63
N SER A 100 0.26 22.31 -11.86
CA SER A 100 1.01 22.27 -10.58
C SER A 100 0.12 22.01 -9.36
N GLY A 101 -1.14 21.60 -9.57
CA GLY A 101 -2.08 21.26 -8.49
C GLY A 101 -1.77 19.91 -7.88
N GLN A 102 -2.37 19.65 -6.73
CA GLN A 102 -2.38 18.33 -6.11
C GLN A 102 -3.59 17.54 -6.60
N GLY A 103 -3.42 16.23 -6.85
CA GLY A 103 -4.52 15.32 -7.17
C GLY A 103 -5.27 14.88 -5.92
N HIS A 104 -6.56 14.55 -6.09
CA HIS A 104 -7.45 14.13 -5.03
C HIS A 104 -8.28 12.91 -5.46
N PHE A 105 -8.95 12.23 -4.54
CA PHE A 105 -9.80 11.07 -4.85
C PHE A 105 -10.85 11.38 -5.92
N ASN A 106 -11.47 12.55 -5.87
CA ASN A 106 -12.48 12.97 -6.85
C ASN A 106 -11.90 13.13 -8.27
N ASP A 107 -10.61 13.49 -8.38
CA ASP A 107 -9.94 13.59 -9.67
C ASP A 107 -9.63 12.20 -10.24
N VAL A 108 -9.35 11.21 -9.38
CA VAL A 108 -9.22 9.80 -9.79
C VAL A 108 -10.58 9.26 -10.27
N ILE A 109 -11.66 9.51 -9.52
CA ILE A 109 -13.03 9.13 -9.91
C ILE A 109 -13.34 9.59 -11.33
N ALA A 110 -12.99 10.84 -11.66
CA ALA A 110 -13.22 11.39 -12.99
C ALA A 110 -12.49 10.67 -14.14
N ARG A 111 -11.51 9.81 -13.82
CA ARG A 111 -10.70 9.05 -14.80
C ARG A 111 -10.99 7.55 -14.83
N LEU A 112 -11.85 7.03 -13.97
CA LEU A 112 -12.17 5.60 -13.91
C LEU A 112 -12.75 5.05 -15.21
N ASP A 113 -13.49 5.87 -16.00
CA ASP A 113 -13.96 5.46 -17.33
C ASP A 113 -12.82 5.18 -18.30
N HIS A 114 -11.71 5.93 -18.22
CA HIS A 114 -10.52 5.67 -19.02
C HIS A 114 -9.89 4.32 -18.65
N LEU A 115 -9.71 4.06 -17.36
CA LEU A 115 -9.12 2.80 -16.88
C LEU A 115 -10.01 1.60 -17.25
N GLN A 116 -11.32 1.71 -17.08
CA GLN A 116 -12.27 0.67 -17.49
C GLN A 116 -12.19 0.41 -19.00
N ALA A 117 -12.12 1.47 -19.82
CA ALA A 117 -12.00 1.35 -21.28
C ALA A 117 -10.66 0.74 -21.71
N ALA A 118 -9.59 0.92 -20.92
CA ALA A 118 -8.30 0.27 -21.13
C ALA A 118 -8.32 -1.22 -20.73
N GLY A 119 -9.39 -1.71 -20.09
CA GLY A 119 -9.52 -3.10 -19.65
C GLY A 119 -8.98 -3.37 -18.26
N ILE A 120 -8.63 -2.31 -17.51
CA ILE A 120 -8.20 -2.41 -16.10
C ILE A 120 -9.38 -2.87 -15.24
N ASN A 121 -9.14 -3.83 -14.36
CA ASN A 121 -10.14 -4.35 -13.43
C ASN A 121 -9.63 -4.43 -11.97
N ALA A 122 -8.43 -3.93 -11.69
CA ALA A 122 -7.94 -3.67 -10.35
C ALA A 122 -7.03 -2.43 -10.36
N ILE A 123 -7.16 -1.59 -9.35
CA ILE A 123 -6.25 -0.47 -9.08
C ILE A 123 -5.48 -0.80 -7.81
N GLU A 124 -4.15 -0.79 -7.89
CA GLU A 124 -3.26 -0.82 -6.73
C GLU A 124 -2.90 0.63 -6.41
N LEU A 125 -3.49 1.14 -5.33
CA LEU A 125 -3.25 2.50 -4.87
C LEU A 125 -1.96 2.53 -4.05
N MET A 126 -0.98 3.33 -4.47
CA MET A 126 0.12 3.71 -3.60
C MET A 126 -0.41 4.26 -2.27
N PRO A 127 0.39 4.33 -1.19
CA PRO A 127 -0.14 4.57 0.15
C PRO A 127 -1.07 5.77 0.24
N VAL A 128 -2.30 5.53 0.67
CA VAL A 128 -3.35 6.55 0.92
C VAL A 128 -3.62 6.73 2.41
N THR A 129 -2.73 6.22 3.26
CA THR A 129 -2.79 6.39 4.70
C THR A 129 -2.09 7.68 5.12
N GLU A 130 -2.52 8.28 6.22
CA GLU A 130 -2.02 9.59 6.71
C GLU A 130 -0.50 9.59 6.90
N PHE A 131 0.17 10.55 6.27
CA PHE A 131 1.60 10.81 6.36
C PHE A 131 1.88 12.29 6.73
N PRO A 132 3.05 12.63 7.29
CA PRO A 132 3.38 14.01 7.61
C PRO A 132 3.74 14.81 6.35
N GLY A 133 3.23 16.03 6.27
CA GLY A 133 3.46 16.92 5.14
C GLY A 133 2.26 17.01 4.21
N GLY A 134 2.40 17.67 3.09
CA GLY A 134 1.31 17.88 2.14
C GLY A 134 1.45 17.10 0.84
N ARG A 135 2.64 16.63 0.52
CA ARG A 135 2.97 15.82 -0.67
C ARG A 135 3.99 14.76 -0.32
N SER A 136 3.72 13.54 -0.66
CA SER A 136 4.59 12.38 -0.48
C SER A 136 4.02 11.21 -1.26
N TRP A 137 4.85 10.24 -1.58
CA TRP A 137 4.36 8.93 -2.03
C TRP A 137 3.66 8.12 -0.94
N GLY A 138 3.76 8.55 0.34
CA GLY A 138 3.09 7.94 1.46
C GLY A 138 3.89 6.88 2.21
N TYR A 139 5.11 6.55 1.75
CA TYR A 139 5.97 5.57 2.45
C TYR A 139 6.56 6.09 3.77
N ASN A 140 6.38 7.35 4.09
CA ASN A 140 6.67 7.95 5.38
C ASN A 140 5.43 7.96 6.31
N ASN A 141 4.74 6.84 6.40
CA ASN A 141 3.46 6.69 7.06
C ASN A 141 3.47 7.12 8.55
N GLN A 142 2.38 7.71 9.01
CA GLN A 142 2.19 8.18 10.37
C GLN A 142 1.03 7.48 11.09
N ILE A 143 -0.14 7.36 10.46
CA ILE A 143 -1.33 6.73 11.03
C ILE A 143 -1.98 5.85 9.96
N LEU A 144 -1.76 4.55 10.05
CA LEU A 144 -2.14 3.58 9.04
C LEU A 144 -3.66 3.26 8.98
N SER A 145 -4.45 3.77 9.92
CA SER A 145 -5.92 3.62 9.93
C SER A 145 -6.67 4.86 9.44
N ALA A 146 -5.95 5.95 9.15
CA ALA A 146 -6.53 7.21 8.71
C ALA A 146 -6.28 7.41 7.21
N VAL A 147 -7.28 7.93 6.52
CA VAL A 147 -7.16 8.37 5.13
C VAL A 147 -6.28 9.62 5.06
N GLU A 148 -5.39 9.68 4.08
CA GLU A 148 -4.52 10.84 3.83
C GLU A 148 -5.35 12.10 3.59
N SER A 149 -5.17 13.05 4.48
CA SER A 149 -6.02 14.25 4.55
C SER A 149 -5.80 15.22 3.37
N SER A 150 -4.66 15.16 2.72
CA SER A 150 -4.37 15.96 1.52
C SER A 150 -5.03 15.39 0.25
N TYR A 151 -5.37 14.11 0.20
CA TYR A 151 -6.08 13.49 -0.92
C TYR A 151 -7.60 13.63 -0.82
N GLY A 152 -8.12 13.85 0.38
CA GLY A 152 -9.54 14.04 0.60
C GLY A 152 -10.05 13.57 1.96
N THR A 153 -11.35 13.34 2.03
CA THR A 153 -12.05 12.86 3.22
C THR A 153 -12.27 11.35 3.16
N PRO A 154 -12.54 10.69 4.30
CA PRO A 154 -13.00 9.30 4.32
C PRO A 154 -14.22 9.04 3.40
N ALA A 155 -15.15 9.97 3.31
CA ALA A 155 -16.31 9.85 2.42
C ALA A 155 -15.93 9.87 0.94
N GLU A 156 -15.01 10.75 0.54
CA GLU A 156 -14.52 10.82 -0.84
C GLU A 156 -13.70 9.56 -1.20
N PHE A 157 -12.96 9.00 -0.26
CA PHE A 157 -12.30 7.72 -0.49
C PHE A 157 -13.28 6.56 -0.64
N LYS A 158 -14.35 6.52 0.15
CA LYS A 158 -15.44 5.56 -0.04
C LYS A 158 -16.14 5.74 -1.38
N GLU A 159 -16.35 6.98 -1.83
CA GLU A 159 -16.92 7.28 -3.15
C GLU A 159 -16.03 6.80 -4.29
N LEU A 160 -14.71 6.92 -4.15
CA LEU A 160 -13.76 6.36 -5.11
C LEU A 160 -13.93 4.84 -5.21
N ILE A 161 -13.93 4.14 -4.07
CA ILE A 161 -14.06 2.67 -4.03
C ILE A 161 -15.41 2.24 -4.60
N ASP A 162 -16.51 2.89 -4.18
CA ASP A 162 -17.86 2.57 -4.63
C ASP A 162 -18.01 2.75 -6.16
N THR A 163 -17.50 3.87 -6.69
CA THR A 163 -17.53 4.14 -8.13
C THR A 163 -16.64 3.16 -8.92
N ALA A 164 -15.50 2.77 -8.38
CA ALA A 164 -14.64 1.73 -8.97
C ALA A 164 -15.37 0.38 -9.01
N HIS A 165 -16.02 -0.01 -7.91
CA HIS A 165 -16.82 -1.23 -7.82
C HIS A 165 -18.00 -1.24 -8.79
N GLU A 166 -18.71 -0.12 -8.99
CA GLU A 166 -19.77 -0.01 -10.01
C GLU A 166 -19.23 -0.26 -11.43
N LYS A 167 -17.95 -0.03 -11.67
CA LYS A 167 -17.27 -0.29 -12.94
C LYS A 167 -16.60 -1.68 -13.02
N GLY A 168 -16.73 -2.48 -11.96
CA GLY A 168 -16.08 -3.80 -11.87
C GLY A 168 -14.57 -3.71 -11.64
N ILE A 169 -14.08 -2.62 -11.06
CA ILE A 169 -12.67 -2.40 -10.74
C ILE A 169 -12.46 -2.59 -9.25
N ALA A 170 -11.59 -3.51 -8.86
CA ALA A 170 -11.17 -3.76 -7.49
C ALA A 170 -10.20 -2.68 -7.00
N ILE A 171 -10.16 -2.46 -5.68
CA ILE A 171 -9.20 -1.56 -5.04
C ILE A 171 -8.29 -2.35 -4.11
N ILE A 172 -7.00 -2.34 -4.41
CA ILE A 172 -5.91 -2.89 -3.59
C ILE A 172 -5.19 -1.72 -2.95
N MET A 173 -4.97 -1.77 -1.64
CA MET A 173 -4.23 -0.72 -0.93
C MET A 173 -2.78 -1.13 -0.69
N ASP A 174 -1.86 -0.24 -1.00
CA ASP A 174 -0.47 -0.36 -0.57
C ASP A 174 -0.34 0.02 0.91
N MET A 175 0.21 -0.89 1.70
CA MET A 175 0.32 -0.76 3.15
C MET A 175 1.77 -0.95 3.61
N VAL A 176 2.30 0.09 4.26
CA VAL A 176 3.68 0.17 4.72
C VAL A 176 3.76 -0.25 6.18
N TRP A 177 4.11 -1.51 6.45
CA TRP A 177 4.21 -2.03 7.81
C TRP A 177 5.64 -2.14 8.34
N ASN A 178 6.64 -2.19 7.47
CA ASN A 178 8.04 -2.39 7.85
C ASN A 178 8.60 -1.27 8.74
N HIS A 179 8.16 -0.02 8.55
CA HIS A 179 8.64 1.14 9.32
C HIS A 179 7.55 2.19 9.53
N MET A 180 7.82 3.15 10.43
CA MET A 180 7.00 4.33 10.67
C MET A 180 7.84 5.55 11.01
N VAL A 181 7.31 6.75 10.76
CA VAL A 181 7.95 7.99 11.18
C VAL A 181 7.87 8.19 12.71
N SER A 182 8.81 8.94 13.27
CA SER A 182 8.85 9.22 14.72
C SER A 182 7.69 10.11 15.22
N SER A 183 6.93 10.71 14.33
CA SER A 183 5.69 11.43 14.66
C SER A 183 4.46 10.51 14.77
N SER A 184 4.59 9.21 14.49
CA SER A 184 3.51 8.24 14.69
C SER A 184 3.04 8.23 16.15
N PRO A 185 1.71 8.27 16.42
CA PRO A 185 1.19 8.17 17.77
C PRO A 185 1.58 6.88 18.48
N LEU A 186 1.82 5.77 17.76
CA LEU A 186 2.32 4.52 18.34
C LEU A 186 3.72 4.70 18.97
N TRP A 187 4.58 5.53 18.35
CA TRP A 187 5.86 5.88 18.94
C TRP A 187 5.69 6.88 20.09
N GLN A 188 4.88 7.90 19.87
CA GLN A 188 4.73 9.00 20.83
C GLN A 188 4.10 8.58 22.16
N ILE A 189 3.34 7.46 22.21
CA ILE A 189 2.82 6.87 23.45
C ILE A 189 3.95 6.54 24.42
N GLN A 190 5.03 5.96 23.94
CA GLN A 190 6.22 5.58 24.71
C GLN A 190 7.47 5.70 23.84
N PRO A 191 8.08 6.90 23.73
CA PRO A 191 9.23 7.13 22.84
C PRO A 191 10.54 6.62 23.46
N ASP A 192 10.57 5.35 23.78
CA ASP A 192 11.74 4.60 24.28
C ASP A 192 11.71 3.20 23.64
N MET A 193 12.69 2.92 22.80
CA MET A 193 12.79 1.69 22.01
C MET A 193 12.79 0.40 22.87
N ASN A 194 13.23 0.49 24.13
CA ASN A 194 13.26 -0.67 25.02
C ASN A 194 11.93 -0.91 25.77
N LEU A 195 11.00 0.04 25.68
CA LEU A 195 9.73 0.00 26.42
C LEU A 195 8.52 0.06 25.49
N ASN A 196 8.70 0.53 24.25
CA ASN A 196 7.63 0.59 23.28
C ASN A 196 7.34 -0.82 22.71
N PRO A 197 6.09 -1.31 22.75
CA PRO A 197 5.77 -2.65 22.28
C PRO A 197 5.64 -2.76 20.75
N TYR A 198 5.63 -1.64 20.03
CA TYR A 198 5.40 -1.60 18.58
C TYR A 198 6.69 -1.47 17.77
N PHE A 199 7.80 -1.12 18.42
CA PHE A 199 9.06 -0.85 17.73
C PHE A 199 10.23 -1.58 18.39
N LYS A 200 11.24 -1.90 17.60
CA LYS A 200 12.46 -2.57 18.03
C LYS A 200 13.70 -1.83 17.55
N ASN A 201 14.85 -2.16 18.11
CA ASN A 201 16.12 -1.68 17.55
C ASN A 201 16.37 -2.35 16.20
N SER A 202 16.88 -1.61 15.23
CA SER A 202 17.23 -2.14 13.90
C SER A 202 18.33 -3.21 13.94
N SER A 203 19.00 -3.43 15.08
CA SER A 203 19.92 -4.54 15.31
C SER A 203 19.24 -5.84 15.79
N ASP A 204 17.96 -5.78 16.18
CA ASP A 204 17.22 -6.89 16.79
C ASP A 204 16.30 -7.54 15.73
N LEU A 205 16.94 -8.03 14.65
CA LEU A 205 16.23 -8.61 13.52
C LEU A 205 15.47 -9.88 13.90
N ASN A 206 14.27 -10.01 13.36
CA ASN A 206 13.46 -11.20 13.45
C ASN A 206 13.96 -12.28 12.46
N PRO A 207 13.59 -13.56 12.61
CA PRO A 207 13.93 -14.59 11.63
C PRO A 207 13.48 -14.19 10.22
N ASN A 208 14.35 -14.44 9.24
CA ASN A 208 14.11 -14.11 7.81
C ASN A 208 13.85 -12.63 7.50
N GLU A 209 14.29 -11.73 8.36
CA GLU A 209 14.25 -10.30 8.15
C GLU A 209 15.61 -9.76 7.74
N VAL A 210 15.62 -8.76 6.87
CA VAL A 210 16.81 -7.99 6.47
C VAL A 210 16.76 -6.62 7.11
N GLU A 211 17.88 -6.05 7.49
CA GLU A 211 17.96 -4.69 8.03
C GLU A 211 17.60 -3.64 6.95
N GLY A 212 16.70 -2.73 7.27
CA GLY A 212 16.37 -1.60 6.42
C GLY A 212 15.10 -0.87 6.85
N THR A 213 15.26 0.40 7.25
CA THR A 213 14.14 1.26 7.69
C THR A 213 14.17 2.63 7.03
N TRP A 214 15.07 2.86 6.09
CA TRP A 214 15.28 4.16 5.44
C TRP A 214 15.42 5.34 6.43
N GLY A 215 16.00 5.05 7.63
CA GLY A 215 16.17 6.02 8.70
C GLY A 215 14.93 6.31 9.55
N MET A 216 13.85 5.55 9.36
CA MET A 216 12.64 5.58 10.18
C MET A 216 12.68 4.54 11.31
N LEU A 217 11.60 4.41 12.05
CA LEU A 217 11.50 3.47 13.18
C LEU A 217 11.10 2.08 12.67
N ASP A 218 11.84 1.08 13.08
CA ASP A 218 11.60 -0.32 12.75
C ASP A 218 10.45 -0.90 13.58
N VAL A 219 9.46 -1.49 12.92
CA VAL A 219 8.27 -2.05 13.58
C VAL A 219 8.55 -3.46 14.07
N ASP A 220 8.19 -3.77 15.32
CA ASP A 220 8.35 -5.10 15.91
C ASP A 220 7.17 -6.02 15.56
N HIS A 221 7.26 -6.70 14.42
CA HIS A 221 6.21 -7.58 13.92
C HIS A 221 6.05 -8.89 14.68
N PHE A 222 7.02 -9.22 15.56
CA PHE A 222 6.96 -10.40 16.42
C PHE A 222 6.39 -10.10 17.80
N ASN A 223 5.94 -8.86 18.03
CA ASN A 223 5.21 -8.50 19.22
C ASN A 223 3.69 -8.72 19.01
N PRO A 224 3.00 -9.49 19.87
CA PRO A 224 1.57 -9.74 19.73
C PRO A 224 0.69 -8.48 19.72
N TYR A 225 1.11 -7.40 20.39
CA TYR A 225 0.40 -6.11 20.35
C TYR A 225 0.45 -5.48 18.96
N THR A 226 1.58 -5.61 18.27
CA THR A 226 1.74 -5.14 16.89
C THR A 226 0.85 -5.93 15.94
N VAL A 227 0.86 -7.26 16.05
CA VAL A 227 0.00 -8.13 15.22
C VAL A 227 -1.48 -7.81 15.42
N ASP A 228 -1.94 -7.63 16.68
CA ASP A 228 -3.32 -7.22 16.97
C ASP A 228 -3.66 -5.84 16.38
N TYR A 229 -2.74 -4.88 16.47
CA TYR A 229 -2.92 -3.55 15.89
C TYR A 229 -3.04 -3.62 14.35
N ILE A 230 -2.13 -4.34 13.69
CA ILE A 230 -2.13 -4.56 12.24
C ILE A 230 -3.48 -5.17 11.82
N HIS A 231 -3.91 -6.23 12.48
CA HIS A 231 -5.19 -6.88 12.18
C HIS A 231 -6.39 -5.93 12.34
N ARG A 232 -6.41 -5.11 13.40
CA ARG A 232 -7.47 -4.09 13.59
C ARG A 232 -7.49 -3.06 12.47
N VAL A 233 -6.33 -2.59 12.04
CA VAL A 233 -6.22 -1.63 10.94
C VAL A 233 -6.71 -2.23 9.63
N HIS A 234 -6.30 -3.47 9.30
CA HIS A 234 -6.80 -4.15 8.11
C HIS A 234 -8.32 -4.32 8.13
N ARG A 235 -8.89 -4.69 9.27
CA ARG A 235 -10.35 -4.80 9.40
C ARG A 235 -11.07 -3.47 9.18
N ILE A 236 -10.49 -2.35 9.59
CA ILE A 236 -11.05 -1.04 9.29
C ILE A 236 -11.17 -0.85 7.77
N TRP A 237 -10.11 -1.14 7.03
CA TRP A 237 -10.09 -0.97 5.59
C TRP A 237 -11.05 -1.93 4.87
N VAL A 238 -11.17 -3.18 5.34
CA VAL A 238 -12.10 -4.17 4.77
C VAL A 238 -13.55 -3.86 5.16
N ASP A 239 -13.83 -3.63 6.44
CA ASP A 239 -15.20 -3.51 6.96
C ASP A 239 -15.84 -2.16 6.62
N GLU A 240 -15.08 -1.07 6.78
CA GLU A 240 -15.61 0.28 6.66
C GLU A 240 -15.42 0.87 5.26
N TYR A 241 -14.35 0.48 4.54
CA TYR A 241 -14.02 1.01 3.23
C TYR A 241 -14.22 0.00 2.09
N ARG A 242 -14.44 -1.28 2.39
CA ARG A 242 -14.68 -2.35 1.41
C ARG A 242 -13.55 -2.51 0.39
N VAL A 243 -12.29 -2.35 0.82
CA VAL A 243 -11.15 -2.63 -0.06
C VAL A 243 -11.08 -4.12 -0.41
N ASP A 244 -10.55 -4.44 -1.58
CA ASP A 244 -10.51 -5.79 -2.13
C ASP A 244 -9.24 -6.55 -1.77
N GLY A 245 -8.24 -5.86 -1.25
CA GLY A 245 -6.99 -6.47 -0.86
C GLY A 245 -5.93 -5.45 -0.49
N PHE A 246 -4.73 -5.98 -0.25
CA PHE A 246 -3.56 -5.21 0.15
C PHE A 246 -2.33 -5.65 -0.64
N ARG A 247 -1.49 -4.69 -0.99
CA ARG A 247 -0.09 -4.90 -1.32
C ARG A 247 0.73 -4.50 -0.09
N PHE A 248 1.58 -5.37 0.37
CA PHE A 248 2.46 -5.08 1.50
C PHE A 248 3.83 -4.68 1.00
N ASP A 249 4.20 -3.44 1.35
CA ASP A 249 5.47 -2.81 1.01
C ASP A 249 6.65 -3.53 1.67
N ALA A 250 7.71 -3.72 0.90
CA ALA A 250 9.05 -4.11 1.36
C ALA A 250 9.05 -5.22 2.43
N THR A 251 8.28 -6.29 2.22
CA THR A 251 8.05 -7.36 3.21
C THR A 251 9.30 -8.14 3.60
N ARG A 252 10.41 -7.99 2.86
CA ARG A 252 11.70 -8.52 3.24
C ARG A 252 12.24 -7.92 4.56
N PHE A 253 11.76 -6.73 4.92
CA PHE A 253 12.11 -6.01 6.15
C PHE A 253 11.08 -6.22 7.27
N VAL A 254 10.20 -7.20 7.12
CA VAL A 254 9.18 -7.57 8.12
C VAL A 254 9.58 -8.82 8.89
N GLY A 255 10.07 -9.82 8.19
CA GLY A 255 10.43 -11.12 8.76
C GLY A 255 9.25 -12.08 8.92
N TRP A 256 9.59 -13.35 8.94
CA TRP A 256 8.67 -14.46 9.15
C TRP A 256 9.38 -15.67 9.79
N ASP A 257 8.64 -16.53 10.49
CA ASP A 257 9.17 -17.75 11.11
C ASP A 257 8.12 -18.86 11.11
N MET A 258 8.42 -19.97 10.45
CA MET A 258 7.55 -21.16 10.44
C MET A 258 7.36 -21.81 11.82
N ASN A 259 8.21 -21.51 12.79
CA ASN A 259 8.05 -21.99 14.16
C ASN A 259 7.14 -21.07 15.02
N GLN A 260 6.85 -19.87 14.52
CA GLN A 260 5.96 -18.89 15.12
C GLN A 260 5.05 -18.29 14.02
N PRO A 261 4.24 -19.13 13.33
CA PRO A 261 3.46 -18.70 12.17
C PRO A 261 2.33 -17.71 12.53
N GLU A 262 2.01 -17.55 13.81
CA GLU A 262 1.06 -16.56 14.31
C GLU A 262 1.64 -15.14 14.42
N LEU A 263 2.95 -14.96 14.20
CA LEU A 263 3.66 -13.69 14.28
C LEU A 263 4.31 -13.32 12.94
N GLY A 264 4.78 -12.08 12.84
CA GLY A 264 5.41 -11.57 11.63
C GLY A 264 4.47 -11.57 10.43
N LEU A 265 5.05 -11.59 9.23
CA LEU A 265 4.30 -11.54 7.97
C LEU A 265 3.27 -12.68 7.85
N LEU A 266 3.63 -13.89 8.25
CA LEU A 266 2.72 -15.04 8.20
C LEU A 266 1.51 -14.84 9.11
N GLY A 267 1.71 -14.30 10.31
CA GLY A 267 0.65 -14.12 11.30
C GLY A 267 -0.46 -13.20 10.82
N TRP A 268 -0.11 -12.02 10.34
CA TRP A 268 -1.17 -11.11 9.90
C TRP A 268 -1.80 -11.49 8.56
N THR A 269 -1.04 -12.09 7.63
CA THR A 269 -1.60 -12.54 6.35
C THR A 269 -2.56 -13.70 6.55
N SER A 270 -2.27 -14.61 7.47
CA SER A 270 -3.18 -15.69 7.86
C SER A 270 -4.45 -15.15 8.53
N LEU A 271 -4.33 -14.16 9.43
CA LEU A 271 -5.50 -13.51 10.04
C LEU A 271 -6.40 -12.82 9.01
N LEU A 272 -5.82 -12.23 7.97
CA LEU A 272 -6.58 -11.65 6.86
C LEU A 272 -7.30 -12.71 6.04
N HIS A 273 -6.59 -13.78 5.67
CA HIS A 273 -7.17 -14.88 4.92
C HIS A 273 -8.29 -15.59 5.69
N ASP A 274 -8.10 -15.83 6.97
CA ASP A 274 -9.13 -16.41 7.85
C ASP A 274 -10.37 -15.50 7.96
N TYR A 275 -10.14 -14.17 7.88
CA TYR A 275 -11.22 -13.18 7.95
C TYR A 275 -12.04 -13.12 6.64
N ASP A 276 -11.36 -13.00 5.50
CA ASP A 276 -11.97 -13.05 4.17
C ASP A 276 -11.00 -13.72 3.17
N PRO A 277 -11.21 -15.02 2.87
CA PRO A 277 -10.36 -15.78 1.95
C PRO A 277 -10.36 -15.27 0.52
N SER A 278 -11.22 -14.33 0.18
CA SER A 278 -11.28 -13.73 -1.16
C SER A 278 -10.47 -12.45 -1.31
N LEU A 279 -9.86 -11.94 -0.22
CA LEU A 279 -8.98 -10.77 -0.30
C LEU A 279 -7.73 -11.07 -1.13
N TYR A 280 -7.29 -10.09 -1.91
CA TYR A 280 -5.98 -10.13 -2.52
C TYR A 280 -4.94 -9.79 -1.46
N ILE A 281 -4.01 -10.71 -1.21
CA ILE A 281 -2.89 -10.53 -0.28
C ILE A 281 -1.62 -10.58 -1.12
N THR A 282 -1.14 -9.43 -1.55
CA THR A 282 0.04 -9.33 -2.40
C THR A 282 1.23 -8.77 -1.63
N ILE A 283 2.44 -9.18 -2.00
CA ILE A 283 3.67 -8.73 -1.36
C ILE A 283 4.68 -8.20 -2.37
N GLU A 284 5.35 -7.13 -1.98
CA GLU A 284 6.64 -6.78 -2.52
C GLU A 284 7.73 -7.39 -1.63
N HIS A 285 8.30 -8.50 -2.06
CA HIS A 285 9.36 -9.20 -1.34
C HIS A 285 10.59 -9.36 -2.25
N LEU A 286 11.37 -8.28 -2.36
CA LEU A 286 12.52 -8.22 -3.25
C LEU A 286 13.84 -8.44 -2.45
N ALA A 287 14.70 -9.39 -2.78
CA ALA A 287 14.52 -10.36 -3.88
C ALA A 287 13.41 -11.37 -3.57
N ALA A 288 12.61 -11.68 -4.58
CA ALA A 288 11.43 -12.52 -4.42
C ALA A 288 11.71 -13.89 -3.79
N ASP A 289 10.77 -14.38 -2.99
CA ASP A 289 10.80 -15.72 -2.40
C ASP A 289 9.56 -16.52 -2.82
N PRO A 290 9.64 -17.29 -3.93
CA PRO A 290 8.52 -18.12 -4.38
C PRO A 290 8.04 -19.10 -3.30
N TRP A 291 8.93 -19.62 -2.48
CA TRP A 291 8.59 -20.55 -1.42
C TRP A 291 7.62 -19.91 -0.40
N LEU A 292 7.86 -18.64 -0.04
CA LEU A 292 7.01 -17.91 0.90
C LEU A 292 5.56 -17.81 0.38
N VAL A 293 5.38 -17.43 -0.88
CA VAL A 293 4.04 -17.32 -1.51
C VAL A 293 3.39 -18.70 -1.63
N MET A 294 4.14 -19.73 -2.03
CA MET A 294 3.60 -21.08 -2.22
C MET A 294 3.23 -21.80 -0.92
N ASN A 295 3.76 -21.38 0.23
CA ASN A 295 3.59 -22.06 1.51
C ASN A 295 2.92 -21.21 2.59
N SER A 296 2.20 -20.16 2.19
CA SER A 296 1.45 -19.29 3.10
C SER A 296 0.10 -18.90 2.51
N ASP A 297 -0.62 -18.03 3.20
CA ASP A 297 -1.90 -17.46 2.74
C ASP A 297 -1.72 -16.21 1.85
N ILE A 298 -0.49 -15.90 1.46
CA ILE A 298 -0.18 -14.83 0.49
C ILE A 298 -0.63 -15.26 -0.90
N THR A 299 -1.42 -14.42 -1.55
CA THR A 299 -1.99 -14.77 -2.87
C THR A 299 -1.01 -14.58 -4.01
N ALA A 300 -0.16 -13.55 -3.97
CA ALA A 300 0.83 -13.28 -5.02
C ALA A 300 2.01 -12.45 -4.52
N GLY A 301 3.13 -12.53 -5.23
CA GLY A 301 4.29 -11.65 -5.07
C GLY A 301 4.64 -10.90 -6.36
N TRP A 302 5.26 -9.75 -6.21
CA TRP A 302 5.85 -9.02 -7.32
C TRP A 302 7.00 -9.81 -7.92
N HIS A 303 7.09 -9.83 -9.25
CA HIS A 303 8.06 -10.61 -10.02
C HIS A 303 9.11 -9.68 -10.63
N ASP A 304 10.10 -9.28 -9.84
CA ASP A 304 11.15 -8.36 -10.28
C ASP A 304 12.03 -8.91 -11.41
N SER A 305 12.23 -10.22 -11.46
CA SER A 305 12.96 -10.85 -12.59
C SER A 305 12.34 -10.58 -13.96
N PHE A 306 11.04 -10.32 -14.05
CA PHE A 306 10.43 -9.93 -15.32
C PHE A 306 10.91 -8.54 -15.75
N HIS A 307 10.85 -7.55 -14.85
CA HIS A 307 11.36 -6.20 -15.06
C HIS A 307 12.86 -6.24 -15.42
N ASP A 308 13.68 -6.88 -14.58
CA ASP A 308 15.13 -6.99 -14.75
C ASP A 308 15.53 -7.53 -16.12
N ARG A 309 14.84 -8.58 -16.59
CA ARG A 309 15.16 -9.17 -17.90
C ARG A 309 14.77 -8.26 -19.06
N LEU A 310 13.70 -7.50 -18.94
CA LEU A 310 13.34 -6.50 -19.95
C LEU A 310 14.34 -5.34 -19.96
N LEU A 311 14.73 -4.87 -18.78
CA LEU A 311 15.74 -3.83 -18.62
C LEU A 311 17.12 -4.26 -19.19
N ASP A 312 17.58 -5.47 -18.84
CA ASP A 312 18.76 -6.07 -19.43
C ASP A 312 18.70 -6.09 -20.97
N HIS A 313 17.53 -6.44 -21.51
CA HIS A 313 17.33 -6.47 -22.97
C HIS A 313 17.36 -5.06 -23.56
N VAL A 314 16.86 -4.05 -22.89
CA VAL A 314 16.97 -2.64 -23.30
C VAL A 314 18.44 -2.21 -23.34
N HIS A 315 19.23 -2.61 -22.35
CA HIS A 315 20.66 -2.29 -22.22
C HIS A 315 21.57 -3.14 -23.13
N GLY A 316 21.01 -4.09 -23.89
CA GLY A 316 21.77 -4.96 -24.78
C GLY A 316 22.42 -6.16 -24.09
N ASN A 317 22.09 -6.43 -22.84
CA ASN A 317 22.53 -7.57 -22.04
C ASN A 317 21.60 -8.77 -22.25
N TYR A 318 21.66 -9.40 -23.42
CA TYR A 318 20.72 -10.45 -23.79
C TYR A 318 20.95 -11.72 -22.99
N SER A 319 19.92 -12.15 -22.26
CA SER A 319 19.88 -13.44 -21.60
C SER A 319 19.77 -14.60 -22.62
N SER A 320 20.08 -15.83 -22.18
CA SER A 320 19.82 -17.01 -23.02
C SER A 320 18.32 -17.16 -23.31
N ALA A 321 17.98 -17.81 -24.42
CA ALA A 321 16.58 -18.10 -24.75
C ALA A 321 15.88 -18.92 -23.63
N MET A 322 16.62 -19.79 -22.93
CA MET A 322 16.10 -20.57 -21.80
C MET A 322 15.75 -19.64 -20.63
N THR A 323 16.66 -18.72 -20.24
CA THR A 323 16.42 -17.74 -19.18
C THR A 323 15.23 -16.85 -19.51
N PHE A 324 15.17 -16.33 -20.73
CA PHE A 324 14.04 -15.53 -21.17
C PHE A 324 12.72 -16.30 -21.09
N MET A 325 12.70 -17.55 -21.55
CA MET A 325 11.48 -18.37 -21.52
C MET A 325 11.06 -18.74 -20.10
N SER A 326 11.99 -18.94 -19.17
CA SER A 326 11.67 -19.32 -17.79
C SER A 326 11.26 -18.12 -16.93
N GLN A 327 11.94 -16.99 -17.02
CA GLN A 327 11.74 -15.82 -16.18
C GLN A 327 10.76 -14.82 -16.78
N VAL A 328 10.78 -14.57 -18.09
CA VAL A 328 9.89 -13.61 -18.72
C VAL A 328 8.55 -14.25 -19.09
N VAL A 329 8.56 -15.39 -19.80
CA VAL A 329 7.33 -16.05 -20.22
C VAL A 329 6.78 -16.99 -19.14
N GLY A 330 7.65 -17.68 -18.41
CA GLY A 330 7.35 -18.62 -17.34
C GLY A 330 7.15 -17.95 -15.97
N LEU A 331 7.37 -18.74 -14.93
CA LEU A 331 7.11 -18.37 -13.52
C LEU A 331 8.36 -18.52 -12.65
N HIS A 332 9.57 -18.57 -13.23
CA HIS A 332 10.80 -18.63 -12.46
C HIS A 332 11.27 -17.22 -12.11
N GLU A 333 11.85 -17.08 -10.93
CA GLU A 333 12.60 -15.91 -10.54
C GLU A 333 14.05 -15.99 -11.01
N TYR A 334 15.01 -15.63 -10.24
CA TYR A 334 16.42 -15.36 -10.56
C TYR A 334 17.16 -16.45 -11.32
N SER A 335 16.71 -17.69 -11.31
CA SER A 335 17.42 -18.83 -11.90
C SER A 335 16.45 -19.77 -12.64
N ASN A 336 16.92 -20.38 -13.73
CA ASN A 336 16.18 -21.44 -14.42
C ASN A 336 16.15 -22.77 -13.62
N TRP A 337 16.83 -22.82 -12.49
CA TRP A 337 17.00 -23.99 -11.63
C TRP A 337 16.24 -23.87 -10.31
N ASP A 338 15.73 -22.66 -10.00
CA ASP A 338 14.89 -22.45 -8.85
C ASP A 338 13.51 -23.05 -9.11
N ASP A 339 12.83 -23.44 -8.04
CA ASP A 339 11.46 -23.89 -8.15
C ASP A 339 10.57 -22.70 -8.62
N PRO A 340 9.84 -22.85 -9.72
CA PRO A 340 8.94 -21.79 -10.17
C PRO A 340 7.74 -21.70 -9.25
N TYR A 341 7.02 -20.58 -9.30
CA TYR A 341 5.68 -20.53 -8.71
C TYR A 341 4.77 -21.60 -9.31
N ASP A 342 3.88 -22.15 -8.50
CA ASP A 342 2.97 -23.21 -8.90
C ASP A 342 1.91 -22.72 -9.90
N TYR A 343 1.39 -21.52 -9.67
CA TYR A 343 0.28 -20.96 -10.45
C TYR A 343 0.59 -19.56 -10.96
N PRO A 344 0.08 -19.19 -12.16
CA PRO A 344 0.24 -17.83 -12.69
C PRO A 344 -0.33 -16.74 -11.79
N THR A 345 -1.37 -17.03 -11.02
CA THR A 345 -2.01 -16.11 -10.10
C THR A 345 -1.16 -15.74 -8.89
N GLN A 346 -0.08 -16.47 -8.64
CA GLN A 346 0.87 -16.20 -7.57
C GLN A 346 1.93 -15.15 -7.95
N VAL A 347 1.89 -14.65 -9.19
CA VAL A 347 2.94 -13.81 -9.77
C VAL A 347 2.34 -12.54 -10.34
N ILE A 348 2.79 -11.38 -9.89
CA ILE A 348 2.45 -10.08 -10.48
C ILE A 348 3.66 -9.61 -11.30
N LYS A 349 3.48 -9.53 -12.62
CA LYS A 349 4.50 -9.07 -13.56
C LYS A 349 4.28 -7.64 -13.97
N TYR A 350 5.36 -6.88 -14.01
CA TYR A 350 5.34 -5.48 -14.40
C TYR A 350 6.56 -5.12 -15.25
N MET A 351 6.38 -4.18 -16.14
CA MET A 351 7.49 -3.61 -16.93
C MET A 351 8.22 -2.54 -16.13
N VAL A 352 7.47 -1.74 -15.41
CA VAL A 352 7.90 -0.69 -14.47
C VAL A 352 6.87 -0.58 -13.36
N SER A 353 7.27 -0.13 -12.19
CA SER A 353 6.43 0.31 -11.08
C SER A 353 6.76 1.77 -10.73
N HIS A 354 6.29 2.25 -9.60
CA HIS A 354 6.68 3.57 -9.09
C HIS A 354 8.18 3.66 -8.75
N ASP A 355 8.87 2.54 -8.53
CA ASP A 355 10.29 2.50 -8.12
C ASP A 355 11.28 2.55 -9.30
N GLU A 356 10.83 2.39 -10.55
CA GLU A 356 11.72 2.31 -11.68
C GLU A 356 11.47 3.39 -12.73
N GLN A 357 12.52 3.68 -13.49
CA GLN A 357 12.43 4.48 -14.69
C GLN A 357 11.56 3.80 -15.76
N SER A 358 10.80 4.59 -16.52
CA SER A 358 10.05 4.04 -17.65
C SER A 358 10.99 3.37 -18.65
N LEU A 359 10.58 2.24 -19.23
CA LEU A 359 11.37 1.59 -20.28
C LEU A 359 11.59 2.50 -21.50
N ILE A 360 10.67 3.44 -21.75
CA ILE A 360 10.83 4.45 -22.82
C ILE A 360 12.02 5.35 -22.51
N GLN A 361 12.12 5.85 -21.28
CA GLN A 361 13.27 6.68 -20.86
C GLN A 361 14.58 5.89 -20.93
N GLU A 362 14.57 4.65 -20.44
CA GLU A 362 15.72 3.74 -20.52
C GLU A 362 16.18 3.53 -21.96
N MET A 363 15.25 3.29 -22.88
CA MET A 363 15.56 3.11 -24.30
C MET A 363 16.12 4.39 -24.96
N VAL A 364 15.61 5.55 -24.57
CA VAL A 364 16.15 6.83 -25.06
C VAL A 364 17.55 7.07 -24.54
N GLN A 365 17.76 6.88 -23.25
CA GLN A 365 19.00 7.20 -22.56
C GLN A 365 20.12 6.22 -22.88
N TRP A 366 19.85 4.93 -22.87
CA TRP A 366 20.86 3.88 -22.96
C TRP A 366 20.94 3.22 -24.33
N ALA A 367 19.81 3.03 -25.03
CA ALA A 367 19.80 2.45 -26.36
C ALA A 367 19.89 3.49 -27.49
N GLY A 368 19.86 4.79 -27.14
CA GLY A 368 19.98 5.90 -28.12
C GLY A 368 18.82 5.99 -29.09
N LEU A 369 17.65 5.48 -28.73
CA LEU A 369 16.45 5.56 -29.56
C LEU A 369 15.83 6.96 -29.46
N THR A 370 15.11 7.35 -30.52
CA THR A 370 14.19 8.50 -30.40
C THR A 370 12.97 8.09 -29.57
N ILE A 371 12.26 9.06 -28.99
CA ILE A 371 11.02 8.80 -28.22
C ILE A 371 10.02 7.98 -29.03
N ASP A 372 9.80 8.29 -30.30
CA ASP A 372 8.88 7.57 -31.15
C ASP A 372 9.30 6.12 -31.39
N GLN A 373 10.62 5.88 -31.56
CA GLN A 373 11.18 4.54 -31.67
C GLN A 373 11.04 3.76 -30.37
N ALA A 374 11.28 4.42 -29.24
CA ALA A 374 11.13 3.84 -27.92
C ALA A 374 9.66 3.44 -27.64
N ARG A 375 8.70 4.33 -27.94
CA ARG A 375 7.25 4.03 -27.83
C ARG A 375 6.81 2.86 -28.69
N GLU A 376 7.30 2.75 -29.93
CA GLU A 376 6.99 1.60 -30.78
C GLU A 376 7.58 0.29 -30.22
N LYS A 377 8.77 0.35 -29.60
CA LYS A 377 9.41 -0.81 -28.98
C LYS A 377 8.74 -1.16 -27.64
N ASP A 378 8.26 -0.18 -26.90
CA ASP A 378 7.52 -0.38 -25.65
C ASP A 378 6.25 -1.19 -25.86
N LYS A 379 5.53 -0.97 -26.95
CA LYS A 379 4.37 -1.80 -27.35
C LYS A 379 4.72 -3.29 -27.52
N PHE A 380 5.95 -3.57 -27.95
CA PHE A 380 6.41 -4.97 -28.02
C PHE A 380 6.61 -5.56 -26.64
N TYR A 381 7.19 -4.81 -25.70
CA TYR A 381 7.33 -5.27 -24.32
C TYR A 381 5.97 -5.40 -23.61
N ALA A 382 5.06 -4.47 -23.84
CA ALA A 382 3.68 -4.59 -23.36
C ALA A 382 2.99 -5.85 -23.90
N THR A 383 3.24 -6.20 -25.18
CA THR A 383 2.73 -7.44 -25.75
C THR A 383 3.29 -8.67 -25.01
N ILE A 384 4.57 -8.63 -24.64
CA ILE A 384 5.18 -9.71 -23.84
C ILE A 384 4.50 -9.79 -22.47
N LEU A 385 4.32 -8.67 -21.78
CA LEU A 385 3.65 -8.61 -20.48
C LEU A 385 2.27 -9.29 -20.54
N PHE A 386 1.41 -8.83 -21.44
CA PHE A 386 0.03 -9.32 -21.54
C PHE A 386 -0.13 -10.73 -22.15
N THR A 387 0.94 -11.33 -22.68
CA THR A 387 0.93 -12.70 -23.22
C THR A 387 1.77 -13.68 -22.43
N SER A 388 2.49 -13.22 -21.42
CA SER A 388 3.26 -14.06 -20.48
C SER A 388 2.33 -14.66 -19.42
N ARG A 389 2.81 -15.71 -18.75
CA ARG A 389 2.13 -16.26 -17.57
C ARG A 389 2.37 -15.35 -16.38
N GLY A 390 1.33 -15.04 -15.65
CA GLY A 390 1.33 -14.13 -14.50
C GLY A 390 0.20 -13.11 -14.59
N THR A 391 -0.06 -12.39 -13.51
CA THR A 391 -0.98 -11.27 -13.45
C THR A 391 -0.25 -10.02 -13.95
N PRO A 392 -0.70 -9.36 -15.02
CA PRO A 392 -0.05 -8.16 -15.51
C PRO A 392 -0.40 -6.95 -14.63
N MET A 393 0.62 -6.15 -14.32
CA MET A 393 0.49 -4.83 -13.71
C MET A 393 1.17 -3.79 -14.60
N ILE A 394 0.54 -2.62 -14.73
CA ILE A 394 1.09 -1.45 -15.43
C ILE A 394 1.09 -0.24 -14.50
N TRP A 395 2.15 0.55 -14.58
CA TRP A 395 2.27 1.81 -13.86
C TRP A 395 1.49 2.92 -14.59
N GLN A 396 0.94 3.88 -13.83
CA GLN A 396 0.18 5.01 -14.36
C GLN A 396 0.90 5.73 -15.50
N GLY A 397 0.16 6.02 -16.58
CA GLY A 397 0.68 6.69 -17.77
C GLY A 397 1.42 5.79 -18.76
N GLN A 398 1.75 4.56 -18.40
CA GLN A 398 2.43 3.62 -19.28
C GLN A 398 1.57 3.27 -20.51
N GLU A 399 0.26 3.18 -20.34
CA GLU A 399 -0.69 2.95 -21.44
C GLU A 399 -0.74 4.10 -22.45
N LEU A 400 -0.30 5.28 -22.07
CA LEU A 400 -0.20 6.46 -22.91
C LEU A 400 1.20 6.63 -23.52
N GLY A 401 2.14 5.78 -23.16
CA GLY A 401 3.55 5.86 -23.58
C GLY A 401 4.26 7.07 -22.99
N PHE A 402 4.02 7.37 -21.71
CA PHE A 402 4.75 8.41 -21.00
C PHE A 402 6.25 8.09 -20.99
N GLN A 403 7.07 9.11 -21.21
CA GLN A 403 8.52 9.02 -21.12
C GLN A 403 8.98 9.23 -19.69
N SER A 404 8.40 10.22 -19.01
CA SER A 404 8.76 10.56 -17.65
C SER A 404 8.34 9.44 -16.70
N GLY A 405 9.25 9.01 -15.95
CA GLY A 405 9.18 8.36 -14.68
C GLY A 405 9.93 9.28 -13.76
N TRP A 406 10.73 8.77 -12.91
CA TRP A 406 11.61 9.51 -12.06
C TRP A 406 12.59 10.39 -12.88
N LEU A 407 12.43 11.69 -12.87
CA LEU A 407 13.37 12.62 -13.48
C LEU A 407 14.07 13.42 -12.37
N ASP A 408 15.39 13.37 -12.35
CA ASP A 408 16.19 14.42 -11.74
C ASP A 408 16.20 15.63 -12.69
N ASP A 409 15.08 16.33 -12.76
CA ASP A 409 14.90 17.48 -13.67
C ASP A 409 15.84 18.64 -13.36
N ASN A 410 16.33 18.71 -12.12
CA ASN A 410 17.20 19.75 -11.65
C ASN A 410 18.70 19.35 -11.71
N GLY A 411 19.02 18.09 -12.03
CA GLY A 411 20.39 17.58 -12.09
C GLY A 411 21.11 17.61 -10.74
N ASN A 412 20.36 17.56 -9.64
CA ASN A 412 20.89 17.63 -8.28
C ASN A 412 21.18 16.24 -7.67
N GLY A 413 20.86 15.17 -8.39
CA GLY A 413 21.00 13.78 -7.95
C GLY A 413 19.89 13.31 -6.98
N ASN A 414 18.86 14.14 -6.78
CA ASN A 414 17.66 13.76 -6.07
C ASN A 414 16.55 13.46 -7.09
N TRP A 415 15.80 12.44 -6.84
CA TRP A 415 14.62 12.11 -7.63
C TRP A 415 13.52 13.10 -7.26
N ASP A 416 13.11 13.91 -8.21
CA ASP A 416 12.04 14.87 -8.01
C ASP A 416 10.71 14.18 -8.37
N GLU A 417 9.75 14.23 -7.47
CA GLU A 417 8.37 13.81 -7.72
C GLU A 417 7.73 14.79 -8.73
N GLU A 418 7.34 14.31 -9.91
CA GLU A 418 6.53 15.04 -10.89
C GLU A 418 5.15 14.44 -11.09
#